data_07accce10967d6c772f367ab4c283dcb
#
_entry.id   07accce10967d6c772f367ab4c283dcb
#
_cell.length_a   1.000
_cell.length_b   1.000
_cell.length_c   1.000
_cell.angle_alpha   90.00
_cell.angle_beta   90.00
_cell.angle_gamma   90.00
#
_symmetry.space_group_name_H-M   'P 1'
#
loop_
_entity.id
_entity.type
_entity.pdbx_description
1 polymer ?
#
loop_
_entity_poly.entity_id
_entity_poly.type
_entity_poly.pdbx_seq_one_letter_code
_entity_poly.pdbx_strand_id
1 'polypeptide(L)'
;MVNTYDVHHFNMKSLEACLKWCDVVAIGPGIGTGVIQKNMIEKVLEYNLPTVIDADGINNISEDERLKKKLHKNVVITPHLGEMRRLLLI
;
A
#
# COMPACT_ATOMS: atom_id res chain seq x y z
N MET A 1 7.52 15.36 0.50
CA MET A 1 8.12 14.58 1.61
C MET A 1 7.75 13.11 1.48
N VAL A 2 8.73 12.23 1.66
CA VAL A 2 8.53 10.78 1.58
C VAL A 2 8.68 10.18 2.97
N ASN A 3 7.76 9.30 3.34
CA ASN A 3 7.87 8.51 4.54
C ASN A 3 7.90 7.03 4.16
N THR A 4 8.79 6.26 4.79
CA THR A 4 8.97 4.84 4.50
C THR A 4 8.43 4.02 5.65
N TYR A 5 7.57 3.05 5.33
CA TYR A 5 7.02 2.13 6.31
C TYR A 5 7.68 0.76 6.18
N ASP A 6 8.23 0.25 7.28
CA ASP A 6 8.93 -1.03 7.31
C ASP A 6 7.96 -2.15 7.69
N VAL A 7 7.78 -3.11 6.78
CA VAL A 7 6.90 -4.26 7.00
C VAL A 7 7.34 -5.12 8.18
N HIS A 8 8.64 -5.14 8.50
CA HIS A 8 9.17 -5.93 9.62
C HIS A 8 8.81 -5.34 10.98
N HIS A 9 8.37 -4.09 11.02
CA HIS A 9 7.92 -3.41 12.22
C HIS A 9 6.44 -3.08 12.16
N PHE A 10 5.68 -3.93 11.49
CA PHE A 10 4.26 -3.70 11.27
C PHE A 10 3.48 -3.62 12.58
N ASN A 11 2.69 -2.56 12.69
CA ASN A 11 1.69 -2.36 13.74
C ASN A 11 0.51 -1.64 13.09
N MET A 12 -0.69 -2.18 13.25
CA MET A 12 -1.86 -1.64 12.57
C MET A 12 -2.10 -0.17 12.91
N LYS A 13 -1.91 0.22 14.18
CA LYS A 13 -2.10 1.61 14.61
C LYS A 13 -1.09 2.56 13.96
N SER A 14 0.17 2.12 13.85
CA SER A 14 1.21 2.94 13.23
C SER A 14 0.96 3.09 11.72
N LEU A 15 0.50 2.03 11.07
CA LEU A 15 0.16 2.09 9.66
C LEU A 15 -1.02 3.06 9.44
N GLU A 16 -2.05 2.98 10.25
CA GLU A 16 -3.20 3.87 10.14
C GLU A 16 -2.81 5.33 10.34
N ALA A 17 -1.91 5.61 11.29
CA ALA A 17 -1.40 6.96 11.52
C ALA A 17 -0.70 7.50 10.26
N CYS A 18 0.12 6.65 9.61
CA CYS A 18 0.78 7.04 8.35
C CYS A 18 -0.23 7.26 7.23
N LEU A 19 -1.25 6.42 7.13
CA LEU A 19 -2.27 6.54 6.09
C LEU A 19 -3.09 7.82 6.23
N LYS A 20 -3.34 8.26 7.45
CA LYS A 20 -4.04 9.52 7.68
C LYS A 20 -3.22 10.74 7.29
N TRP A 21 -1.90 10.59 7.27
CA TRP A 21 -0.99 11.69 6.98
C TRP A 21 -0.67 11.79 5.49
N CYS A 22 -0.58 10.67 4.78
CA CYS A 22 -0.07 10.65 3.41
C CYS A 22 -1.13 11.05 2.38
N ASP A 23 -0.66 11.45 1.20
CA ASP A 23 -1.49 11.76 0.03
C ASP A 23 -1.58 10.59 -0.93
N VAL A 24 -0.52 9.77 -0.98
CA VAL A 24 -0.43 8.64 -1.90
C VAL A 24 0.38 7.53 -1.23
N VAL A 25 0.04 6.30 -1.57
CA VAL A 25 0.75 5.12 -1.05
C VAL A 25 1.39 4.38 -2.22
N ALA A 26 2.65 4.01 -2.05
CA ALA A 26 3.33 3.12 -3.01
C ALA A 26 3.77 1.87 -2.27
N ILE A 27 3.36 0.71 -2.77
CA ILE A 27 3.72 -0.59 -2.21
C ILE A 27 4.77 -1.17 -3.15
N GLY A 28 6.02 -1.17 -2.67
CA GLY A 28 7.17 -1.49 -3.49
C GLY A 28 7.55 -2.95 -3.51
N PRO A 29 8.57 -3.29 -4.33
CA PRO A 29 9.11 -4.64 -4.38
C PRO A 29 9.83 -4.99 -3.09
N GLY A 30 9.93 -6.28 -2.80
CA GLY A 30 10.70 -6.76 -1.65
C GLY A 30 9.94 -6.79 -0.34
N ILE A 31 8.65 -6.45 -0.32
CA ILE A 31 7.88 -6.55 0.93
C ILE A 31 7.57 -8.00 1.30
N GLY A 32 7.71 -8.92 0.36
CA GLY A 32 7.35 -10.32 0.55
C GLY A 32 5.86 -10.58 0.42
N THR A 33 5.50 -11.85 0.54
CA THR A 33 4.10 -12.28 0.51
C THR A 33 3.76 -12.98 1.82
N GLY A 34 2.49 -12.88 2.22
CA GLY A 34 2.04 -13.54 3.44
C GLY A 34 0.86 -12.83 4.08
N VAL A 35 0.46 -13.33 5.25
CA VAL A 35 -0.72 -12.84 5.95
C VAL A 35 -0.55 -11.40 6.41
N ILE A 36 0.62 -11.05 6.95
CA ILE A 36 0.88 -9.68 7.41
C ILE A 36 0.80 -8.71 6.25
N GLN A 37 1.46 -9.03 5.14
CA GLN A 37 1.46 -8.20 3.95
C GLN A 37 0.05 -8.02 3.38
N LYS A 38 -0.73 -9.10 3.33
CA LYS A 38 -2.11 -9.03 2.86
C LYS A 38 -2.99 -8.17 3.75
N ASN A 39 -2.80 -8.24 5.06
CA ASN A 39 -3.53 -7.41 6.01
C ASN A 39 -3.17 -5.92 5.85
N MET A 40 -1.91 -5.62 5.62
CA MET A 40 -1.46 -4.26 5.36
C MET A 40 -2.10 -3.69 4.09
N ILE A 41 -2.08 -4.48 3.00
CA ILE A 41 -2.65 -4.07 1.73
C ILE A 41 -4.16 -3.84 1.87
N GLU A 42 -4.84 -4.73 2.57
CA GLU A 42 -6.28 -4.58 2.82
C GLU A 42 -6.58 -3.25 3.51
N LYS A 43 -5.81 -2.92 4.55
CA LYS A 43 -6.01 -1.65 5.26
C LYS A 43 -5.74 -0.46 4.35
N VAL A 44 -4.68 -0.51 3.56
CA VAL A 44 -4.34 0.56 2.62
C VAL A 44 -5.49 0.78 1.63
N LEU A 45 -6.03 -0.29 1.07
CA LEU A 45 -7.11 -0.19 0.09
C LEU A 45 -8.39 0.39 0.69
N GLU A 46 -8.65 0.14 1.97
CA GLU A 46 -9.83 0.69 2.65
C GLU A 46 -9.81 2.20 2.75
N TYR A 47 -8.64 2.82 2.68
CA TYR A 47 -8.53 4.29 2.77
C TYR A 47 -8.81 5.00 1.45
N ASN A 48 -8.96 4.28 0.35
CA ASN A 48 -9.25 4.84 -0.98
C ASN A 48 -8.28 5.92 -1.45
N LEU A 49 -7.06 5.90 -0.93
CA LEU A 49 -6.00 6.81 -1.37
C LEU A 49 -5.46 6.39 -2.73
N PRO A 50 -4.93 7.33 -3.53
CA PRO A 50 -4.17 6.94 -4.70
C PRO A 50 -3.07 5.97 -4.28
N THR A 51 -3.04 4.80 -4.90
CA THR A 51 -2.16 3.71 -4.50
C THR A 51 -1.46 3.14 -5.71
N VAL A 52 -0.14 3.02 -5.61
CA VAL A 52 0.69 2.36 -6.63
C VAL A 52 1.08 1.00 -6.07
N ILE A 53 0.83 -0.04 -6.84
CA ILE A 53 1.14 -1.40 -6.44
C ILE A 53 2.14 -1.99 -7.44
N ASP A 54 3.22 -2.58 -6.93
CA ASP A 54 4.27 -3.16 -7.75
C ASP A 54 4.71 -4.51 -7.16
N ALA A 55 5.26 -5.37 -8.01
CA ALA A 55 5.92 -6.63 -7.64
C ALA A 55 5.16 -7.45 -6.57
N ASP A 56 5.70 -7.53 -5.35
CA ASP A 56 5.12 -8.34 -4.28
C ASP A 56 3.72 -7.87 -3.87
N GLY A 57 3.42 -6.59 -4.03
CA GLY A 57 2.08 -6.10 -3.81
C GLY A 57 1.08 -6.75 -4.75
N ILE A 58 1.45 -6.84 -6.03
CA ILE A 58 0.62 -7.52 -7.04
C ILE A 58 0.49 -9.02 -6.71
N ASN A 59 1.58 -9.65 -6.31
CA ASN A 59 1.57 -11.07 -5.95
C ASN A 59 0.62 -11.35 -4.78
N ASN A 60 0.65 -10.52 -3.74
CA ASN A 60 -0.25 -10.67 -2.59
C ASN A 60 -1.71 -10.56 -3.02
N ILE A 61 -2.03 -9.60 -3.88
CA ILE A 61 -3.40 -9.40 -4.35
C ILE A 61 -3.85 -10.56 -5.22
N SER A 62 -2.98 -11.07 -6.09
CA SER A 62 -3.33 -12.17 -6.97
C SER A 62 -3.62 -13.47 -6.22
N GLU A 63 -3.09 -13.62 -5.00
CA GLU A 63 -3.30 -14.78 -4.16
C GLU A 63 -4.55 -14.70 -3.27
N ASP A 64 -5.22 -13.55 -3.23
CA ASP A 64 -6.33 -13.34 -2.30
C ASP A 64 -7.50 -12.63 -2.97
N GLU A 65 -8.60 -13.37 -3.15
CA GLU A 65 -9.81 -12.84 -3.78
C GLU A 65 -10.42 -11.67 -3.01
N ARG A 66 -10.26 -11.63 -1.69
CA ARG A 66 -10.76 -10.51 -0.89
C ARG A 66 -10.07 -9.21 -1.27
N LEU A 67 -8.75 -9.28 -1.52
CA LEU A 67 -7.98 -8.11 -1.92
C LEU A 67 -8.38 -7.64 -3.31
N LYS A 68 -8.60 -8.57 -4.22
CA LYS A 68 -9.04 -8.23 -5.58
C LYS A 68 -10.33 -7.43 -5.56
N LYS A 69 -11.25 -7.79 -4.67
CA LYS A 69 -12.55 -7.12 -4.54
C LYS A 69 -12.43 -5.72 -3.92
N LYS A 70 -11.33 -5.44 -3.24
CA LYS A 70 -11.10 -4.13 -2.60
C LYS A 70 -10.37 -3.15 -3.52
N LEU A 71 -9.93 -3.57 -4.69
CA LEU A 71 -9.30 -2.67 -5.65
C LEU A 71 -10.30 -1.59 -6.07
N HIS A 72 -9.83 -0.37 -6.15
CA HIS A 72 -10.67 0.77 -6.49
C HIS A 72 -10.03 1.61 -7.60
N LYS A 73 -10.75 2.61 -8.08
CA LYS A 73 -10.36 3.40 -9.25
C LYS A 73 -9.07 4.19 -9.08
N ASN A 74 -8.64 4.41 -7.83
CA ASN A 74 -7.43 5.18 -7.55
C ASN A 74 -6.18 4.29 -7.42
N VAL A 75 -6.29 3.00 -7.70
CA VAL A 75 -5.14 2.08 -7.72
C VAL A 75 -4.53 2.11 -9.11
N VAL A 76 -3.23 2.35 -9.17
CA VAL A 76 -2.48 2.37 -10.42
C VAL A 76 -1.22 1.53 -10.29
N ILE A 77 -0.77 0.99 -11.42
CA ILE A 77 0.43 0.15 -11.48
C ILE A 77 1.63 0.96 -11.98
N THR A 78 1.38 1.94 -12.85
CA THR A 78 2.44 2.80 -13.39
C THR A 78 2.33 4.18 -12.76
N PRO A 79 3.28 4.57 -11.91
CA PRO A 79 3.11 5.78 -11.11
C PRO A 79 3.50 7.07 -11.84
N HIS A 80 2.78 8.14 -11.50
CA HIS A 80 3.21 9.51 -11.69
C HIS A 80 3.25 10.14 -10.31
N LEU A 81 4.37 9.97 -9.62
CA LEU A 81 4.49 10.39 -8.22
C LEU A 81 5.07 11.78 -8.03
N GLY A 82 5.54 12.42 -9.12
CA GLY A 82 6.33 13.65 -9.05
C GLY A 82 5.65 14.83 -8.38
N GLU A 83 4.34 14.90 -8.40
CA GLU A 83 3.59 16.03 -7.85
C GLU A 83 3.06 15.76 -6.44
N MET A 84 3.29 14.58 -5.92
CA MET A 84 2.77 14.19 -4.61
C MET A 84 3.63 14.75 -3.50
N ARG A 85 2.99 15.38 -2.52
CA ARG A 85 3.70 16.02 -1.42
C ARG A 85 4.05 15.07 -0.30
N ARG A 86 3.15 14.13 -0.02
CA ARG A 86 3.32 13.20 1.10
C ARG A 86 3.10 11.79 0.60
N LEU A 87 4.20 11.11 0.36
CA LEU A 87 4.21 9.75 -0.18
C LEU A 87 4.57 8.77 0.93
N LEU A 88 3.78 7.71 1.05
CA LEU A 88 4.11 6.59 1.93
C LEU A 88 4.61 5.43 1.07
N LEU A 89 5.85 5.00 1.33
CA LEU A 89 6.42 3.81 0.69
C LEU A 89 6.33 2.63 1.66
N ILE A 90 5.77 1.54 1.17
CA ILE A 90 5.67 0.29 1.92
C ILE A 90 6.46 -0.80 1.22
#